data_617c1a4bb5fdc929886368e36c38ddf1
#
_entry.id   617c1a4bb5fdc929886368e36c38ddf1
#
_cell.length_a   1.000
_cell.length_b   1.000
_cell.length_c   1.000
_cell.angle_alpha   90.00
_cell.angle_beta   90.00
_cell.angle_gamma   90.00
#
_symmetry.space_group_name_H-M   'P 1'
#
loop_
_entity.id
_entity.type
_entity.pdbx_description
1 polymer ?
#
loop_
_entity_poly.entity_id
_entity_poly.type
_entity_poly.pdbx_seq_one_letter_code
_entity_poly.pdbx_strand_id
1 'polypeptide(L)'
;SHSILLCGEAGTGAGFAARCLAADYLYPNGGPHAEAVLRGQDTESIVVRGEGASGQIKVEAIRDARQNIQKSALSSDAEGRVLFIYGAQNLNGASANAMLKIMEEPPEGVMFLLTASSAAAVLPTIRSRCVSFAVAPVSPADCTRYCAAQGVDKKTAALYSELFDGHIGTVLDAARD
;
A
#
# COMPACT_ATOMS: atom_id res chain seq x y z
N SER A 1 11.23 -4.95 13.12
CA SER A 1 9.81 -5.16 12.86
C SER A 1 9.58 -5.32 11.37
N HIS A 2 8.79 -6.32 10.99
CA HIS A 2 8.46 -6.61 9.59
C HIS A 2 7.08 -6.06 9.20
N SER A 3 6.52 -5.17 10.00
CA SER A 3 5.20 -4.58 9.78
C SER A 3 5.29 -3.06 9.78
N ILE A 4 4.90 -2.46 8.67
CA ILE A 4 4.93 -1.02 8.47
C ILE A 4 3.51 -0.55 8.15
N LEU A 5 3.07 0.52 8.83
CA LEU A 5 1.80 1.18 8.60
C LEU A 5 2.06 2.58 8.04
N LEU A 6 1.55 2.82 6.85
CA LEU A 6 1.63 4.12 6.18
C LEU A 6 0.26 4.80 6.24
N CYS A 7 0.20 5.94 6.88
CA CYS A 7 -1.04 6.68 7.12
C CYS A 7 -1.08 7.98 6.31
N GLY A 8 -2.13 8.16 5.57
CA GLY A 8 -2.39 9.35 4.77
C GLY A 8 -3.77 9.29 4.14
N GLU A 9 -4.36 10.46 3.92
CA GLU A 9 -5.64 10.56 3.22
C GLU A 9 -5.56 9.96 1.82
N ALA A 10 -6.71 9.60 1.25
CA ALA A 10 -6.78 9.08 -0.10
C ALA A 10 -6.10 10.04 -1.10
N GLY A 11 -5.27 9.48 -1.97
CA GLY A 11 -4.53 10.26 -2.97
C GLY A 11 -3.23 10.89 -2.50
N THR A 12 -2.84 10.78 -1.21
CA THR A 12 -1.56 11.34 -0.72
C THR A 12 -0.33 10.55 -1.17
N GLY A 13 -0.51 9.32 -1.66
CA GLY A 13 0.58 8.47 -2.11
C GLY A 13 0.99 7.39 -1.12
N ALA A 14 0.20 7.10 -0.07
CA ALA A 14 0.49 6.02 0.87
C ALA A 14 0.62 4.66 0.18
N GLY A 15 -0.27 4.35 -0.75
CA GLY A 15 -0.20 3.13 -1.55
C GLY A 15 1.04 3.05 -2.43
N PHE A 16 1.42 4.16 -3.05
CA PHE A 16 2.66 4.24 -3.84
C PHE A 16 3.91 4.07 -2.96
N ALA A 17 3.94 4.73 -1.80
CA ALA A 17 5.02 4.57 -0.83
C ALA A 17 5.16 3.12 -0.37
N ALA A 18 4.03 2.44 -0.12
CA ALA A 18 4.03 1.02 0.21
C ALA A 18 4.65 0.17 -0.92
N ARG A 19 4.29 0.44 -2.18
CA ARG A 19 4.88 -0.27 -3.32
C ARG A 19 6.38 0.01 -3.49
N CYS A 20 6.84 1.23 -3.21
CA CYS A 20 8.27 1.54 -3.21
C CYS A 20 9.03 0.71 -2.18
N LEU A 21 8.51 0.62 -0.95
CA LEU A 21 9.11 -0.21 0.09
C LEU A 21 9.11 -1.69 -0.29
N ALA A 22 8.02 -2.18 -0.87
CA ALA A 22 7.93 -3.55 -1.35
C ALA A 22 8.95 -3.85 -2.45
N ALA A 23 9.10 -2.95 -3.42
CA ALA A 23 10.06 -3.10 -4.51
C ALA A 23 11.49 -3.18 -3.99
N ASP A 24 11.86 -2.30 -3.06
CA ASP A 24 13.17 -2.30 -2.44
C ASP A 24 13.43 -3.57 -1.62
N TYR A 25 12.42 -4.06 -0.91
CA TYR A 25 12.52 -5.28 -0.12
C TYR A 25 12.65 -6.53 -0.99
N LEU A 26 11.80 -6.65 -2.00
CA LEU A 26 11.76 -7.84 -2.86
C LEU A 26 12.92 -7.89 -3.87
N TYR A 27 13.28 -6.75 -4.40
CA TYR A 27 14.26 -6.62 -5.49
C TYR A 27 15.21 -5.44 -5.23
N PRO A 28 16.14 -5.58 -4.26
CA PRO A 28 17.00 -4.46 -3.84
C PRO A 28 17.91 -3.95 -4.95
N ASN A 29 18.16 -4.77 -5.98
CA ASN A 29 18.97 -4.38 -7.14
C ASN A 29 18.16 -3.79 -8.31
N GLY A 30 16.85 -3.58 -8.11
CA GLY A 30 15.97 -3.05 -9.14
C GLY A 30 15.63 -4.06 -10.23
N GLY A 31 15.32 -3.56 -11.42
CA GLY A 31 15.02 -4.36 -12.60
C GLY A 31 13.52 -4.45 -12.93
N PRO A 32 13.15 -5.26 -13.95
CA PRO A 32 11.77 -5.34 -14.45
C PRO A 32 10.75 -5.80 -13.40
N HIS A 33 11.14 -6.72 -12.51
CA HIS A 33 10.28 -7.20 -11.44
C HIS A 33 10.02 -6.11 -10.39
N ALA A 34 11.04 -5.32 -10.04
CA ALA A 34 10.88 -4.17 -9.16
C ALA A 34 9.91 -3.13 -9.77
N GLU A 35 10.05 -2.85 -11.05
CA GLU A 35 9.12 -1.95 -11.76
C GLU A 35 7.69 -2.47 -11.77
N ALA A 36 7.50 -3.78 -11.92
CA ALA A 36 6.18 -4.39 -11.85
C ALA A 36 5.55 -4.21 -10.46
N VAL A 37 6.32 -4.33 -9.38
CA VAL A 37 5.86 -4.03 -8.01
C VAL A 37 5.41 -2.56 -7.88
N LEU A 38 6.20 -1.63 -8.40
CA LEU A 38 5.86 -0.20 -8.38
C LEU A 38 4.54 0.09 -9.11
N ARG A 39 4.25 -0.64 -10.17
CA ARG A 39 3.01 -0.52 -10.93
C ARG A 39 1.84 -1.32 -10.33
N GLY A 40 2.08 -2.12 -9.30
CA GLY A 40 1.09 -3.02 -8.73
C GLY A 40 0.69 -4.18 -9.66
N GLN A 41 1.59 -4.61 -10.51
CA GLN A 41 1.39 -5.64 -11.54
C GLN A 41 2.24 -6.90 -11.33
N ASP A 42 2.93 -6.99 -10.19
CA ASP A 42 3.74 -8.16 -9.88
C ASP A 42 2.88 -9.34 -9.38
N THR A 43 3.49 -10.52 -9.37
CA THR A 43 2.86 -11.78 -8.93
C THR A 43 3.33 -12.24 -7.56
N GLU A 44 4.34 -11.61 -6.99
CA GLU A 44 4.92 -11.97 -5.68
C GLU A 44 4.23 -11.30 -4.50
N SER A 45 3.55 -10.20 -4.74
CA SER A 45 2.80 -9.47 -3.72
C SER A 45 1.40 -10.07 -3.56
N ILE A 46 0.99 -10.23 -2.30
CA ILE A 46 -0.37 -10.61 -1.95
C ILE A 46 -1.07 -9.36 -1.48
N VAL A 47 -2.21 -9.05 -2.09
CA VAL A 47 -2.95 -7.82 -1.84
C VAL A 47 -4.31 -8.14 -1.22
N VAL A 48 -4.60 -7.51 -0.08
CA VAL A 48 -5.90 -7.55 0.58
C VAL A 48 -6.51 -6.16 0.59
N ARG A 49 -7.75 -6.07 0.13
CA ARG A 49 -8.57 -4.84 0.12
C ARG A 49 -9.94 -5.14 0.68
N GLY A 50 -10.61 -4.10 1.17
CA GLY A 50 -12.03 -4.19 1.50
C GLY A 50 -12.92 -4.38 0.28
N GLU A 51 -14.06 -4.99 0.47
CA GLU A 51 -15.04 -5.30 -0.57
C GLU A 51 -16.39 -4.66 -0.28
N GLY A 52 -17.15 -4.45 -1.34
CA GLY A 52 -18.51 -3.93 -1.30
C GLY A 52 -18.59 -2.46 -0.89
N ALA A 53 -19.79 -1.98 -0.67
CA ALA A 53 -20.05 -0.57 -0.33
C ALA A 53 -19.48 -0.16 1.04
N SER A 54 -19.36 -1.09 1.98
CA SER A 54 -18.80 -0.82 3.31
C SER A 54 -17.27 -0.78 3.33
N GLY A 55 -16.61 -1.33 2.31
CA GLY A 55 -15.17 -1.44 2.26
C GLY A 55 -14.54 -2.35 3.32
N GLN A 56 -15.33 -3.15 4.02
CA GLN A 56 -14.85 -4.01 5.10
C GLN A 56 -13.97 -5.14 4.57
N ILE A 57 -12.89 -5.42 5.30
CA ILE A 57 -12.03 -6.55 5.02
C ILE A 57 -12.59 -7.79 5.72
N LYS A 58 -12.98 -8.79 4.93
CA LYS A 58 -13.53 -10.04 5.44
C LYS A 58 -12.44 -10.95 5.99
N VAL A 59 -12.77 -11.75 7.00
CA VAL A 59 -11.83 -12.71 7.59
C VAL A 59 -11.32 -13.73 6.58
N GLU A 60 -12.16 -14.13 5.63
CA GLU A 60 -11.81 -15.06 4.56
C GLU A 60 -10.66 -14.52 3.71
N ALA A 61 -10.66 -13.21 3.40
CA ALA A 61 -9.57 -12.58 2.64
C ALA A 61 -8.22 -12.69 3.37
N ILE A 62 -8.22 -12.53 4.69
CA ILE A 62 -7.01 -12.69 5.52
C ILE A 62 -6.56 -14.16 5.57
N ARG A 63 -7.50 -15.10 5.69
CA ARG A 63 -7.17 -16.53 5.68
C ARG A 63 -6.60 -16.98 4.35
N ASP A 64 -7.18 -16.54 3.24
CA ASP A 64 -6.66 -16.82 1.89
C ASP A 64 -5.28 -16.24 1.69
N ALA A 65 -5.06 -15.00 2.14
CA ALA A 65 -3.75 -14.35 2.10
C ALA A 65 -2.70 -15.16 2.89
N ARG A 66 -3.05 -15.66 4.07
CA ARG A 66 -2.16 -16.52 4.86
C ARG A 66 -1.77 -17.78 4.12
N GLN A 67 -2.72 -18.45 3.48
CA GLN A 67 -2.42 -19.65 2.69
C GLN A 67 -1.51 -19.33 1.50
N ASN A 68 -1.78 -18.23 0.81
CA ASN A 68 -1.00 -17.82 -0.35
C ASN A 68 0.43 -17.42 0.02
N ILE A 69 0.62 -16.78 1.17
CA ILE A 69 1.94 -16.33 1.62
C ILE A 69 2.86 -17.49 2.01
N GLN A 70 2.29 -18.64 2.34
CA GLN A 70 3.04 -19.85 2.66
C GLN A 70 3.55 -20.61 1.43
N LYS A 71 3.01 -20.27 0.24
CA LYS A 71 3.49 -20.86 -1.02
C LYS A 71 4.85 -20.28 -1.39
N SER A 72 5.65 -21.05 -2.11
CA SER A 72 6.92 -20.57 -2.63
C SER A 72 6.75 -19.38 -3.56
N ALA A 73 7.73 -18.47 -3.54
CA ALA A 73 7.79 -17.36 -4.48
C ALA A 73 7.84 -17.87 -5.93
N LEU A 74 7.16 -17.16 -6.83
CA LEU A 74 7.14 -17.49 -8.26
C LEU A 74 8.41 -17.03 -8.97
N SER A 75 8.99 -15.93 -8.51
CA SER A 75 10.23 -15.38 -9.02
C SER A 75 11.42 -15.85 -8.18
N SER A 76 12.47 -16.35 -8.85
CA SER A 76 13.67 -16.85 -8.18
C SER A 76 14.59 -15.75 -7.64
N ASP A 77 14.42 -14.51 -8.09
CA ASP A 77 15.21 -13.35 -7.69
C ASP A 77 14.56 -12.50 -6.58
N ALA A 78 13.34 -12.86 -6.15
CA ALA A 78 12.69 -12.19 -5.01
C ALA A 78 13.36 -12.57 -3.68
N GLU A 79 13.68 -11.57 -2.87
CA GLU A 79 14.30 -11.75 -1.54
C GLU A 79 13.32 -12.24 -0.47
N GLY A 80 12.02 -12.25 -0.75
CA GLY A 80 10.98 -12.68 0.19
C GLY A 80 9.59 -12.54 -0.39
N ARG A 81 8.62 -12.29 0.50
CA ARG A 81 7.21 -12.07 0.14
C ARG A 81 6.71 -10.80 0.82
N VAL A 82 5.72 -10.18 0.22
CA VAL A 82 5.04 -9.01 0.79
C VAL A 82 3.54 -9.25 0.83
N LEU A 83 2.94 -8.92 1.96
CA LEU A 83 1.50 -8.84 2.15
C LEU A 83 1.09 -7.39 2.30
N PHE A 84 0.29 -6.89 1.36
CA PHE A 84 -0.33 -5.57 1.43
C PHE A 84 -1.72 -5.66 2.04
N ILE A 85 -2.00 -4.81 3.01
CA ILE A 85 -3.34 -4.55 3.52
C ILE A 85 -3.68 -3.09 3.21
N TYR A 86 -4.45 -2.87 2.17
CA TYR A 86 -4.92 -1.53 1.83
C TYR A 86 -6.20 -1.21 2.58
N GLY A 87 -6.13 -0.15 3.39
CA GLY A 87 -7.25 0.26 4.22
C GLY A 87 -7.33 -0.53 5.52
N ALA A 88 -6.26 -0.55 6.32
CA ALA A 88 -6.21 -1.26 7.60
C ALA A 88 -7.28 -0.80 8.60
N GLN A 89 -7.83 0.42 8.45
CA GLN A 89 -8.98 0.89 9.21
C GLN A 89 -10.24 0.05 8.98
N ASN A 90 -10.29 -0.74 7.91
CA ASN A 90 -11.42 -1.59 7.55
C ASN A 90 -11.30 -3.02 8.10
N LEU A 91 -10.26 -3.32 8.87
CA LEU A 91 -10.17 -4.55 9.64
C LEU A 91 -11.19 -4.52 10.77
N ASN A 92 -12.02 -5.53 10.87
CA ASN A 92 -13.00 -5.71 11.94
C ASN A 92 -12.53 -6.76 12.96
N GLY A 93 -13.34 -7.06 13.98
CA GLY A 93 -12.96 -7.99 15.05
C GLY A 93 -12.40 -9.32 14.55
N ALA A 94 -13.08 -9.98 13.61
CA ALA A 94 -12.67 -11.29 13.10
C ALA A 94 -11.44 -11.21 12.18
N SER A 95 -11.46 -10.28 11.21
CA SER A 95 -10.32 -10.10 10.30
C SER A 95 -9.10 -9.51 11.00
N ALA A 96 -9.30 -8.61 11.96
CA ALA A 96 -8.22 -8.08 12.79
C ALA A 96 -7.55 -9.17 13.61
N ASN A 97 -8.32 -10.05 14.26
CA ASN A 97 -7.77 -11.17 15.03
C ASN A 97 -6.99 -12.15 14.15
N ALA A 98 -7.49 -12.44 12.95
CA ALA A 98 -6.78 -13.27 11.99
C ALA A 98 -5.46 -12.64 11.55
N MET A 99 -5.47 -11.32 11.30
CA MET A 99 -4.26 -10.57 10.93
C MET A 99 -3.24 -10.54 12.07
N LEU A 100 -3.68 -10.31 13.30
CA LEU A 100 -2.82 -10.33 14.49
C LEU A 100 -2.07 -11.65 14.65
N LYS A 101 -2.73 -12.76 14.42
CA LYS A 101 -2.08 -14.09 14.48
C LYS A 101 -0.94 -14.23 13.48
N ILE A 102 -1.12 -13.70 12.26
CA ILE A 102 -0.08 -13.72 11.23
C ILE A 102 1.09 -12.80 11.63
N MET A 103 0.78 -11.62 12.18
CA MET A 103 1.78 -10.64 12.58
C MET A 103 2.59 -11.07 13.81
N GLU A 104 1.99 -11.83 14.72
CA GLU A 104 2.66 -12.37 15.91
C GLU A 104 3.61 -13.53 15.58
N GLU A 105 3.21 -14.38 14.64
CA GLU A 105 4.01 -15.50 14.16
C GLU A 105 4.19 -15.39 12.64
N PRO A 106 4.98 -14.41 12.18
CA PRO A 106 5.11 -14.17 10.75
C PRO A 106 5.87 -15.31 10.05
N PRO A 107 5.43 -15.72 8.87
CA PRO A 107 6.23 -16.59 8.02
C PRO A 107 7.59 -15.96 7.71
N GLU A 108 8.61 -16.79 7.55
CA GLU A 108 9.96 -16.31 7.21
C GLU A 108 9.98 -15.50 5.91
N GLY A 109 10.71 -14.40 5.91
CA GLY A 109 10.90 -13.55 4.71
C GLY A 109 9.67 -12.74 4.31
N VAL A 110 8.68 -12.60 5.17
CA VAL A 110 7.46 -11.84 4.87
C VAL A 110 7.51 -10.46 5.50
N MET A 111 7.25 -9.45 4.67
CA MET A 111 7.02 -8.07 5.10
C MET A 111 5.54 -7.75 5.00
N PHE A 112 4.98 -7.10 6.03
CA PHE A 112 3.61 -6.60 6.04
C PHE A 112 3.61 -5.10 5.80
N LEU A 113 2.89 -4.67 4.76
CA LEU A 113 2.72 -3.26 4.41
C LEU A 113 1.24 -2.91 4.48
N LEU A 114 0.88 -2.09 5.46
CA LEU A 114 -0.48 -1.66 5.71
C LEU A 114 -0.61 -0.18 5.35
N THR A 115 -1.73 0.19 4.77
CA THR A 115 -2.09 1.59 4.56
C THR A 115 -3.38 1.91 5.32
N ALA A 116 -3.52 3.14 5.76
CA ALA A 116 -4.72 3.63 6.41
C ALA A 116 -4.90 5.13 6.16
N SER A 117 -6.14 5.60 6.25
CA SER A 117 -6.45 7.03 6.15
C SER A 117 -5.84 7.85 7.28
N SER A 118 -5.79 7.28 8.49
CA SER A 118 -5.10 7.86 9.64
C SER A 118 -4.71 6.75 10.62
N ALA A 119 -3.72 6.99 11.46
CA ALA A 119 -3.33 6.05 12.50
C ALA A 119 -4.45 5.83 13.54
N ALA A 120 -5.18 6.88 13.88
CA ALA A 120 -6.28 6.80 14.85
C ALA A 120 -7.44 5.92 14.39
N ALA A 121 -7.63 5.73 13.08
CA ALA A 121 -8.67 4.90 12.51
C ALA A 121 -8.34 3.39 12.56
N VAL A 122 -7.10 3.04 12.83
CA VAL A 122 -6.64 1.64 12.90
C VAL A 122 -6.77 1.14 14.34
N LEU A 123 -7.23 -0.09 14.51
CA LEU A 123 -7.32 -0.72 15.84
C LEU A 123 -5.97 -0.64 16.58
N PRO A 124 -5.96 -0.25 17.87
CA PRO A 124 -4.73 -0.13 18.64
C PRO A 124 -3.87 -1.40 18.66
N THR A 125 -4.51 -2.58 18.67
CA THR A 125 -3.83 -3.87 18.65
C THR A 125 -3.04 -4.11 17.35
N ILE A 126 -3.55 -3.67 16.21
CA ILE A 126 -2.84 -3.70 14.93
C ILE A 126 -1.73 -2.65 14.92
N ARG A 127 -2.08 -1.41 15.26
CA ARG A 127 -1.15 -0.27 15.24
C ARG A 127 0.07 -0.50 16.14
N SER A 128 -0.12 -1.08 17.31
CA SER A 128 0.97 -1.34 18.26
C SER A 128 2.03 -2.35 17.75
N ARG A 129 1.68 -3.14 16.75
CA ARG A 129 2.57 -4.11 16.09
C ARG A 129 3.25 -3.58 14.84
N CYS A 130 2.96 -2.34 14.46
CA CYS A 130 3.53 -1.71 13.28
C CYS A 130 4.45 -0.55 13.66
N VAL A 131 5.46 -0.32 12.82
CA VAL A 131 6.13 0.97 12.77
C VAL A 131 5.29 1.87 11.87
N SER A 132 4.81 2.98 12.41
CA SER A 132 3.87 3.87 11.72
C SER A 132 4.57 5.10 11.17
N PHE A 133 4.25 5.45 9.93
CA PHE A 133 4.71 6.66 9.27
C PHE A 133 3.52 7.44 8.72
N ALA A 134 3.56 8.76 8.87
CA ALA A 134 2.61 9.65 8.22
C ALA A 134 3.10 9.99 6.81
N VAL A 135 2.21 9.88 5.83
CA VAL A 135 2.45 10.30 4.45
C VAL A 135 1.64 11.55 4.19
N ALA A 136 2.33 12.67 4.05
CA ALA A 136 1.71 13.95 3.78
C ALA A 136 1.54 14.18 2.27
N PRO A 137 0.54 14.99 1.86
CA PRO A 137 0.47 15.48 0.49
C PRO A 137 1.75 16.23 0.13
N VAL A 138 2.21 16.08 -1.11
CA VAL A 138 3.32 16.89 -1.62
C VAL A 138 2.84 18.31 -1.91
N SER A 139 3.78 19.26 -2.04
CA SER A 139 3.42 20.61 -2.45
C SER A 139 2.75 20.60 -3.83
N PRO A 140 1.81 21.52 -4.14
CA PRO A 140 1.21 21.62 -5.47
C PRO A 140 2.24 21.70 -6.60
N ALA A 141 3.36 22.38 -6.38
CA ALA A 141 4.44 22.48 -7.37
C ALA A 141 5.13 21.13 -7.62
N ASP A 142 5.41 20.36 -6.58
CA ASP A 142 5.99 19.02 -6.70
C ASP A 142 5.02 18.03 -7.33
N CYS A 143 3.74 18.11 -6.96
CA CYS A 143 2.67 17.33 -7.56
C CYS A 143 2.57 17.62 -9.06
N THR A 144 2.58 18.88 -9.45
CA THR A 144 2.55 19.30 -10.87
C THR A 144 3.72 18.71 -11.65
N ARG A 145 4.93 18.78 -11.11
CA ARG A 145 6.13 18.21 -11.73
C ARG A 145 6.02 16.70 -11.91
N TYR A 146 5.57 16.02 -10.89
CA TYR A 146 5.40 14.56 -10.94
C TYR A 146 4.35 14.16 -11.96
N CYS A 147 3.18 14.80 -11.95
CA CYS A 147 2.11 14.50 -12.89
C CYS A 147 2.52 14.79 -14.34
N ALA A 148 3.25 15.87 -14.59
CA ALA A 148 3.80 16.17 -15.90
C ALA A 148 4.77 15.09 -16.38
N ALA A 149 5.62 14.57 -15.50
CA ALA A 149 6.52 13.45 -15.80
C ALA A 149 5.77 12.15 -16.12
N GLN A 150 4.53 12.01 -15.61
CA GLN A 150 3.64 10.88 -15.90
C GLN A 150 2.77 11.10 -17.16
N GLY A 151 3.04 12.14 -17.94
CA GLY A 151 2.36 12.43 -19.20
C GLY A 151 1.11 13.29 -19.09
N VAL A 152 0.83 13.87 -17.93
CA VAL A 152 -0.28 14.83 -17.76
C VAL A 152 0.16 16.20 -18.28
N ASP A 153 -0.72 16.87 -19.03
CA ASP A 153 -0.47 18.25 -19.47
C ASP A 153 -0.19 19.18 -18.30
N LYS A 154 0.83 20.02 -18.42
CA LYS A 154 1.31 20.87 -17.33
C LYS A 154 0.24 21.81 -16.76
N LYS A 155 -0.62 22.37 -17.62
CA LYS A 155 -1.71 23.26 -17.19
C LYS A 155 -2.77 22.49 -16.39
N THR A 156 -3.14 21.32 -16.88
CA THR A 156 -4.09 20.41 -16.20
C THR A 156 -3.52 19.94 -14.88
N ALA A 157 -2.25 19.54 -14.84
CA ALA A 157 -1.57 19.13 -13.63
C ALA A 157 -1.52 20.25 -12.58
N ALA A 158 -1.23 21.49 -12.98
CA ALA A 158 -1.20 22.64 -12.09
C ALA A 158 -2.57 22.94 -11.49
N LEU A 159 -3.60 22.97 -12.33
CA LEU A 159 -4.97 23.23 -11.89
C LEU A 159 -5.45 22.19 -10.89
N TYR A 160 -5.29 20.90 -11.21
CA TYR A 160 -5.74 19.83 -10.33
C TYR A 160 -4.87 19.68 -9.09
N SER A 161 -3.58 20.01 -9.14
CA SER A 161 -2.71 20.00 -7.97
C SER A 161 -3.16 21.02 -6.92
N GLU A 162 -3.61 22.19 -7.35
CA GLU A 162 -4.19 23.19 -6.44
C GLU A 162 -5.58 22.76 -5.95
N LEU A 163 -6.43 22.27 -6.85
CA LEU A 163 -7.80 21.84 -6.52
C LEU A 163 -7.84 20.72 -5.51
N PHE A 164 -6.94 19.75 -5.63
CA PHE A 164 -6.86 18.57 -4.76
C PHE A 164 -5.74 18.65 -3.71
N ASP A 165 -5.23 19.84 -3.44
CA ASP A 165 -4.26 20.12 -2.37
C ASP A 165 -3.03 19.18 -2.39
N GLY A 166 -2.50 18.90 -3.59
CA GLY A 166 -1.31 18.06 -3.74
C GLY A 166 -1.51 16.57 -3.51
N HIS A 167 -2.76 16.08 -3.53
CA HIS A 167 -3.06 14.65 -3.48
C HIS A 167 -2.78 13.99 -4.83
N ILE A 168 -1.54 13.57 -5.07
CA ILE A 168 -1.02 13.09 -6.37
C ILE A 168 -1.91 12.02 -7.02
N GLY A 169 -2.33 11.02 -6.27
CA GLY A 169 -3.19 9.96 -6.80
C GLY A 169 -4.51 10.49 -7.33
N THR A 170 -5.15 11.39 -6.59
CA THR A 170 -6.40 12.04 -6.98
C THR A 170 -6.20 12.91 -8.22
N VAL A 171 -5.09 13.66 -8.28
CA VAL A 171 -4.75 14.49 -9.45
C VAL A 171 -4.57 13.64 -10.71
N LEU A 172 -3.83 12.54 -10.61
CA LEU A 172 -3.59 11.64 -11.73
C LEU A 172 -4.88 10.99 -12.22
N ASP A 173 -5.74 10.55 -11.31
CA ASP A 173 -7.02 9.94 -11.68
C ASP A 173 -7.94 10.94 -12.38
N ALA A 174 -8.10 12.13 -11.82
CA ALA A 174 -8.92 13.20 -12.41
C ALA A 174 -8.41 13.66 -13.78
N ALA A 175 -7.10 13.67 -14.00
CA ALA A 175 -6.50 14.11 -15.26
C ALA A 175 -6.56 13.07 -16.39
N ARG A 176 -6.82 11.79 -16.03
CA ARG A 176 -6.95 10.68 -17.01
C ARG A 176 -8.38 10.42 -17.44
N ASP A 177 -9.35 10.91 -16.70
CA ASP A 177 -10.78 10.85 -17.04
C ASP A 177 -11.13 11.95 -18.08
#